data_6086671a2c9fd59b0975a405aadf8abf
#
_entry.id   6086671a2c9fd59b0975a405aadf8abf
#
_cell.length_a   1.000
_cell.length_b   1.000
_cell.length_c   1.000
_cell.angle_alpha   90.00
_cell.angle_beta   90.00
_cell.angle_gamma   90.00
#
_symmetry.space_group_name_H-M   'P 1'
#
loop_
_entity.id
_entity.type
_entity.pdbx_description
1 polymer ?
#
loop_
_entity_poly.entity_id
_entity_poly.type
_entity_poly.pdbx_seq_one_letter_code
_entity_poly.pdbx_strand_id
1 'polypeptide(L)'
;MNAEKAILLLGRRDEPTDGVSDYCEKLREAGLPRGLSFEPVRLLWAEKGWGSALAELRGAAAGWRDRWVLLQYTTLAWSRRGFPLRAPGVLHVLRQCGARPGVVFHDFSPLPGTGIVGNAREYCHLRVLRQLYARSDLAIFTVPVNKITWLPLRRDKAVFIPVGSNFPELERKIKENDALPPTESVAVFGFTGGAHGIEEVEDIAYALRFVQSKGVRLRLMAIGRGSAEFEGALRKALNGSGIELSVLGLMAAKDLVQALASAQVLLCARGNVSSRRGSAIAGIACGLPIVGYRGAETGFPITEAGVKLVEPRDREGLVQGLAEVLTDEKLYRELRQRSVAAAQKYFCWDAIASQFADAMSSETQGRNSN
;
A
#
# COMPACT_ATOMS: atom_id res chain seq x y z
N MET A 1 25.31 20.40 6.68
CA MET A 1 24.67 19.68 7.79
C MET A 1 24.89 18.19 7.53
N ASN A 2 25.39 17.41 8.51
CA ASN A 2 25.50 15.96 8.34
C ASN A 2 24.10 15.36 8.27
N ALA A 3 23.83 14.57 7.22
CA ALA A 3 22.55 13.88 7.06
C ALA A 3 22.30 12.94 8.26
N GLU A 4 21.09 12.99 8.82
CA GLU A 4 20.68 12.02 9.85
C GLU A 4 20.61 10.63 9.21
N LYS A 5 21.38 9.68 9.74
CA LYS A 5 21.49 8.33 9.19
C LYS A 5 20.53 7.39 9.90
N ALA A 6 19.63 6.76 9.14
CA ALA A 6 18.70 5.73 9.62
C ALA A 6 18.84 4.44 8.81
N ILE A 7 18.69 3.30 9.49
CA ILE A 7 18.72 1.98 8.87
C ILE A 7 17.29 1.52 8.62
N LEU A 8 16.98 1.06 7.40
CA LEU A 8 15.74 0.37 7.06
C LEU A 8 15.98 -1.13 7.13
N LEU A 9 15.60 -1.76 8.24
CA LEU A 9 15.88 -3.17 8.48
C LEU A 9 14.79 -4.07 7.88
N LEU A 10 15.16 -4.79 6.83
CA LEU A 10 14.30 -5.69 6.06
C LEU A 10 14.45 -7.15 6.54
N GLY A 11 13.36 -7.90 6.49
CA GLY A 11 13.37 -9.34 6.68
C GLY A 11 13.57 -10.13 5.38
N ARG A 12 12.98 -11.31 5.28
CA ARG A 12 13.01 -12.15 4.07
C ARG A 12 12.38 -11.42 2.90
N ARG A 13 12.97 -11.58 1.72
CA ARG A 13 12.43 -11.08 0.46
C ARG A 13 11.13 -11.78 0.10
N ASP A 14 10.16 -11.05 -0.42
CA ASP A 14 8.96 -11.61 -1.05
C ASP A 14 9.23 -11.92 -2.53
N GLU A 15 8.56 -12.92 -3.06
CA GLU A 15 8.71 -13.35 -4.45
C GLU A 15 7.32 -13.40 -5.11
N PRO A 16 7.18 -13.08 -6.39
CA PRO A 16 8.21 -12.61 -7.35
C PRO A 16 8.50 -11.11 -7.26
N THR A 17 7.80 -10.36 -6.44
CA THR A 17 7.96 -8.90 -6.25
C THR A 17 8.01 -8.56 -4.77
N ASP A 18 8.93 -7.70 -4.36
CA ASP A 18 9.09 -7.25 -2.97
C ASP A 18 8.73 -5.77 -2.82
N GLY A 19 7.44 -5.49 -2.66
CA GLY A 19 6.94 -4.13 -2.52
C GLY A 19 7.49 -3.37 -1.30
N VAL A 20 7.96 -4.06 -0.26
CA VAL A 20 8.61 -3.43 0.89
C VAL A 20 10.04 -3.01 0.54
N SER A 21 10.77 -3.80 -0.24
CA SER A 21 12.08 -3.40 -0.77
C SER A 21 11.96 -2.18 -1.68
N ASP A 22 10.98 -2.18 -2.59
CA ASP A 22 10.71 -1.03 -3.48
C ASP A 22 10.36 0.22 -2.66
N TYR A 23 9.51 0.07 -1.63
CA TYR A 23 9.18 1.14 -0.69
C TYR A 23 10.43 1.72 0.00
N CYS A 24 11.31 0.87 0.52
CA CYS A 24 12.54 1.30 1.18
C CYS A 24 13.48 2.05 0.23
N GLU A 25 13.57 1.61 -1.03
CA GLU A 25 14.41 2.26 -2.03
C GLU A 25 13.87 3.64 -2.40
N LYS A 26 12.56 3.78 -2.59
CA LYS A 26 11.93 5.07 -2.85
C LYS A 26 12.07 6.04 -1.66
N LEU A 27 11.91 5.54 -0.43
CA LEU A 27 12.14 6.34 0.77
C LEU A 27 13.60 6.80 0.86
N ARG A 28 14.56 5.94 0.51
CA ARG A 28 15.99 6.27 0.46
C ARG A 28 16.26 7.39 -0.55
N GLU A 29 15.71 7.29 -1.76
CA GLU A 29 15.86 8.32 -2.80
C GLU A 29 15.28 9.67 -2.36
N ALA A 30 14.08 9.69 -1.80
CA ALA A 30 13.38 10.90 -1.39
C ALA A 30 13.93 11.52 -0.09
N GLY A 31 14.60 10.75 0.75
CA GLY A 31 15.20 11.23 2.00
C GLY A 31 16.44 12.10 1.78
N LEU A 32 17.26 11.77 0.78
CA LEU A 32 18.54 12.44 0.54
C LEU A 32 18.43 13.98 0.38
N PRO A 33 17.51 14.53 -0.41
CA PRO A 33 17.36 16.00 -0.52
C PRO A 33 16.93 16.68 0.77
N ARG A 34 16.42 15.92 1.74
CA ARG A 34 15.92 16.40 3.06
C ARG A 34 16.92 16.23 4.20
N GLY A 35 18.14 15.82 3.87
CA GLY A 35 19.17 15.56 4.87
C GLY A 35 18.96 14.26 5.65
N LEU A 36 18.15 13.32 5.12
CA LEU A 36 17.98 11.98 5.65
C LEU A 36 18.70 10.96 4.77
N SER A 37 19.56 10.15 5.37
CA SER A 37 20.26 9.07 4.69
C SER A 37 19.70 7.74 5.18
N PHE A 38 18.80 7.15 4.41
CA PHE A 38 18.27 5.82 4.68
C PHE A 38 19.14 4.75 4.04
N GLU A 39 19.54 3.74 4.84
CA GLU A 39 20.34 2.60 4.40
C GLU A 39 19.51 1.31 4.54
N PRO A 40 19.05 0.70 3.43
CA PRO A 40 18.38 -0.60 3.48
C PRO A 40 19.38 -1.71 3.85
N VAL A 41 19.06 -2.45 4.93
CA VAL A 41 19.85 -3.60 5.39
C VAL A 41 18.92 -4.80 5.54
N ARG A 42 19.32 -5.96 5.02
CA ARG A 42 18.52 -7.19 5.09
C ARG A 42 19.07 -8.18 6.12
N LEU A 43 18.19 -8.64 7.00
CA LEU A 43 18.49 -9.72 7.94
C LEU A 43 18.24 -11.09 7.27
N LEU A 44 19.31 -11.82 7.00
CA LEU A 44 19.28 -13.09 6.24
C LEU A 44 18.88 -14.29 7.11
N TRP A 45 17.83 -14.16 7.92
CA TRP A 45 17.38 -15.21 8.83
C TRP A 45 16.80 -16.43 8.11
N ALA A 46 16.24 -16.25 6.92
CA ALA A 46 15.64 -17.33 6.15
C ALA A 46 16.69 -18.22 5.49
N GLU A 47 17.85 -17.66 5.15
CA GLU A 47 18.98 -18.32 4.49
C GLU A 47 19.93 -18.95 5.52
N LYS A 48 20.31 -18.17 6.55
CA LYS A 48 21.35 -18.53 7.53
C LYS A 48 20.81 -19.10 8.85
N GLY A 49 19.47 -19.03 9.03
CA GLY A 49 18.85 -19.35 10.32
C GLY A 49 18.92 -18.18 11.31
N TRP A 50 18.04 -18.20 12.30
CA TRP A 50 17.88 -17.09 13.25
C TRP A 50 19.08 -16.86 14.17
N GLY A 51 19.78 -17.93 14.57
CA GLY A 51 20.96 -17.82 15.45
C GLY A 51 22.07 -17.00 14.80
N SER A 52 22.51 -17.43 13.62
CA SER A 52 23.56 -16.74 12.84
C SER A 52 23.15 -15.34 12.43
N ALA A 53 21.91 -15.15 11.97
CA ALA A 53 21.42 -13.85 11.56
C ALA A 53 21.39 -12.83 12.72
N LEU A 54 20.97 -13.22 13.92
CA LEU A 54 20.98 -12.34 15.09
C LEU A 54 22.41 -12.06 15.61
N ALA A 55 23.35 -12.99 15.44
CA ALA A 55 24.76 -12.75 15.76
C ALA A 55 25.37 -11.73 14.79
N GLU A 56 25.13 -11.86 13.49
CA GLU A 56 25.54 -10.89 12.46
C GLU A 56 24.91 -9.52 12.72
N LEU A 57 23.60 -9.48 13.03
CA LEU A 57 22.93 -8.24 13.39
C LEU A 57 23.59 -7.54 14.58
N ARG A 58 23.95 -8.30 15.62
CA ARG A 58 24.64 -7.72 16.80
C ARG A 58 25.99 -7.12 16.41
N GLY A 59 26.75 -7.78 15.54
CA GLY A 59 28.01 -7.25 15.02
C GLY A 59 27.82 -5.94 14.24
N ALA A 60 26.87 -5.91 13.32
CA ALA A 60 26.57 -4.73 12.53
C ALA A 60 26.01 -3.57 13.39
N ALA A 61 25.10 -3.89 14.31
CA ALA A 61 24.41 -2.90 15.16
C ALA A 61 25.35 -2.23 16.17
N ALA A 62 26.52 -2.77 16.44
CA ALA A 62 27.55 -2.10 17.25
C ALA A 62 27.95 -0.72 16.68
N GLY A 63 27.89 -0.56 15.34
CA GLY A 63 28.11 0.73 14.65
C GLY A 63 26.88 1.62 14.53
N TRP A 64 25.73 1.23 15.07
CA TRP A 64 24.45 1.95 14.94
C TRP A 64 23.98 2.64 16.22
N ARG A 65 24.89 2.84 17.18
CA ARG A 65 24.57 3.56 18.44
C ARG A 65 23.93 4.90 18.14
N ASP A 66 22.83 5.20 18.84
CA ASP A 66 22.01 6.40 18.74
C ASP A 66 21.36 6.64 17.37
N ARG A 67 21.52 5.72 16.40
CA ARG A 67 20.85 5.79 15.10
C ARG A 67 19.48 5.14 15.14
N TRP A 68 18.57 5.67 14.35
CA TRP A 68 17.30 5.01 14.08
C TRP A 68 17.50 3.72 13.26
N VAL A 69 16.89 2.65 13.72
CA VAL A 69 16.78 1.38 12.98
C VAL A 69 15.30 1.04 12.85
N LEU A 70 14.75 1.26 11.67
CA LEU A 70 13.32 1.11 11.36
C LEU A 70 13.07 -0.28 10.79
N LEU A 71 12.58 -1.20 11.64
CA LEU A 71 12.21 -2.55 11.24
C LEU A 71 10.99 -2.50 10.32
N GLN A 72 11.12 -2.98 9.09
CA GLN A 72 10.04 -3.06 8.10
C GLN A 72 9.23 -4.33 8.36
N TYR A 73 8.05 -4.17 8.96
CA TYR A 73 7.27 -5.31 9.43
C TYR A 73 6.16 -5.71 8.45
N THR A 74 6.31 -6.89 7.86
CA THR A 74 5.23 -7.72 7.33
C THR A 74 5.31 -9.10 7.98
N THR A 75 4.21 -9.78 8.13
CA THR A 75 4.16 -11.08 8.79
C THR A 75 5.06 -12.12 8.12
N LEU A 76 5.05 -12.14 6.78
CA LEU A 76 5.80 -13.13 5.99
C LEU A 76 7.28 -12.78 5.81
N ALA A 77 7.66 -11.52 5.94
CA ALA A 77 9.07 -11.14 5.96
C ALA A 77 9.80 -11.66 7.22
N TRP A 78 9.06 -11.88 8.32
CA TRP A 78 9.62 -12.32 9.60
C TRP A 78 9.19 -13.74 10.01
N SER A 79 8.48 -14.46 9.12
CA SER A 79 8.05 -15.84 9.34
C SER A 79 7.74 -16.54 8.03
N ARG A 80 8.12 -17.82 7.90
CA ARG A 80 7.74 -18.64 6.73
C ARG A 80 6.30 -19.13 6.76
N ARG A 81 5.68 -19.22 7.94
CA ARG A 81 4.36 -19.85 8.15
C ARG A 81 3.35 -18.91 8.85
N GLY A 82 3.62 -17.61 8.91
CA GLY A 82 2.74 -16.64 9.55
C GLY A 82 2.82 -16.63 11.09
N PHE A 83 3.91 -17.17 11.70
CA PHE A 83 4.20 -17.11 13.15
C PHE A 83 5.48 -16.30 13.40
N PRO A 84 5.45 -14.96 13.40
CA PRO A 84 6.65 -14.11 13.45
C PRO A 84 7.19 -13.94 14.89
N LEU A 85 7.21 -15.00 15.69
CA LEU A 85 7.53 -14.98 17.12
C LEU A 85 8.93 -14.47 17.46
N ARG A 86 9.86 -14.50 16.50
CA ARG A 86 11.24 -14.04 16.71
C ARG A 86 11.48 -12.58 16.34
N ALA A 87 10.55 -11.93 15.65
CA ALA A 87 10.68 -10.52 15.26
C ALA A 87 10.90 -9.57 16.47
N PRO A 88 10.22 -9.72 17.63
CA PRO A 88 10.50 -8.90 18.80
C PRO A 88 11.91 -9.05 19.39
N GLY A 89 12.57 -10.18 19.12
CA GLY A 89 13.98 -10.41 19.50
C GLY A 89 14.96 -9.53 18.72
N VAL A 90 14.61 -9.15 17.50
CA VAL A 90 15.42 -8.21 16.69
C VAL A 90 15.49 -6.86 17.39
N LEU A 91 14.34 -6.30 17.83
CA LEU A 91 14.33 -5.02 18.55
C LEU A 91 15.11 -5.09 19.87
N HIS A 92 15.09 -6.25 20.53
CA HIS A 92 15.88 -6.44 21.75
C HIS A 92 17.40 -6.36 21.46
N VAL A 93 17.88 -7.02 20.41
CA VAL A 93 19.29 -6.95 19.99
C VAL A 93 19.68 -5.51 19.64
N LEU A 94 18.87 -4.80 18.86
CA LEU A 94 19.12 -3.40 18.49
C LEU A 94 19.26 -2.52 19.71
N ARG A 95 18.37 -2.65 20.69
CA ARG A 95 18.38 -1.87 21.93
C ARG A 95 19.60 -2.18 22.79
N GLN A 96 20.02 -3.45 22.87
CA GLN A 96 21.25 -3.83 23.58
C GLN A 96 22.50 -3.22 22.94
N CYS A 97 22.51 -2.97 21.65
CA CYS A 97 23.60 -2.30 20.93
C CYS A 97 23.53 -0.75 21.01
N GLY A 98 22.53 -0.19 21.70
CA GLY A 98 22.34 1.25 21.84
C GLY A 98 21.69 1.93 20.62
N ALA A 99 21.16 1.16 19.65
CA ALA A 99 20.39 1.72 18.55
C ALA A 99 18.99 2.17 19.03
N ARG A 100 18.34 3.06 18.27
CA ARG A 100 16.97 3.53 18.49
C ARG A 100 16.00 2.70 17.65
N PRO A 101 15.31 1.67 18.20
CA PRO A 101 14.46 0.81 17.40
C PRO A 101 13.12 1.47 17.11
N GLY A 102 12.79 1.61 15.82
CA GLY A 102 11.46 1.92 15.34
C GLY A 102 10.87 0.74 14.55
N VAL A 103 9.57 0.77 14.32
CA VAL A 103 8.86 -0.22 13.50
C VAL A 103 7.95 0.47 12.50
N VAL A 104 8.07 0.12 11.22
CA VAL A 104 7.11 0.48 10.18
C VAL A 104 6.19 -0.72 9.97
N PHE A 105 4.93 -0.59 10.37
CA PHE A 105 3.93 -1.64 10.28
C PHE A 105 3.24 -1.60 8.91
N HIS A 106 3.73 -2.41 7.98
CA HIS A 106 3.04 -2.67 6.71
C HIS A 106 1.87 -3.64 6.92
N ASP A 107 2.05 -4.65 7.82
CA ASP A 107 0.97 -5.48 8.36
C ASP A 107 0.70 -5.04 9.81
N PHE A 108 -0.50 -4.52 10.07
CA PHE A 108 -0.89 -4.01 11.39
C PHE A 108 -2.05 -4.81 12.01
N SER A 109 -2.67 -5.72 11.26
CA SER A 109 -3.72 -6.61 11.74
C SER A 109 -3.27 -8.08 11.68
N PRO A 110 -3.78 -8.94 12.57
CA PRO A 110 -3.52 -10.36 12.47
C PRO A 110 -4.02 -10.93 11.15
N LEU A 111 -3.31 -11.93 10.61
CA LEU A 111 -3.80 -12.68 9.47
C LEU A 111 -5.05 -13.46 9.88
N PRO A 112 -6.20 -13.24 9.22
CA PRO A 112 -7.40 -14.00 9.54
C PRO A 112 -7.17 -15.48 9.29
N GLY A 113 -7.68 -16.32 10.18
CA GLY A 113 -7.54 -17.76 10.07
C GLY A 113 -8.80 -18.47 10.51
N THR A 114 -9.02 -19.66 9.93
CA THR A 114 -10.12 -20.55 10.31
C THR A 114 -9.59 -21.78 11.03
N GLY A 115 -10.38 -22.33 11.95
CA GLY A 115 -10.00 -23.49 12.75
C GLY A 115 -8.92 -23.21 13.80
N ILE A 116 -8.49 -24.27 14.49
CA ILE A 116 -7.58 -24.18 15.65
C ILE A 116 -6.24 -23.53 15.29
N VAL A 117 -5.65 -23.93 14.16
CA VAL A 117 -4.35 -23.40 13.72
C VAL A 117 -4.48 -21.93 13.29
N GLY A 118 -5.58 -21.55 12.64
CA GLY A 118 -5.87 -20.19 12.26
C GLY A 118 -6.00 -19.27 13.47
N ASN A 119 -6.77 -19.67 14.47
CA ASN A 119 -6.97 -18.92 15.71
C ASN A 119 -5.64 -18.79 16.51
N ALA A 120 -4.84 -19.87 16.59
CA ALA A 120 -3.53 -19.83 17.24
C ALA A 120 -2.58 -18.86 16.52
N ARG A 121 -2.61 -18.83 15.18
CA ARG A 121 -1.82 -17.89 14.38
C ARG A 121 -2.23 -16.44 14.63
N GLU A 122 -3.53 -16.17 14.62
CA GLU A 122 -4.08 -14.85 14.90
C GLU A 122 -3.66 -14.35 16.29
N TYR A 123 -3.81 -15.18 17.31
CA TYR A 123 -3.39 -14.86 18.68
C TYR A 123 -1.87 -14.58 18.77
N CYS A 124 -1.03 -15.46 18.18
CA CYS A 124 0.41 -15.27 18.16
C CYS A 124 0.79 -13.98 17.44
N HIS A 125 0.14 -13.69 16.32
CA HIS A 125 0.40 -12.48 15.55
C HIS A 125 0.05 -11.23 16.35
N LEU A 126 -1.15 -11.19 16.96
CA LEU A 126 -1.56 -10.07 17.81
C LEU A 126 -0.60 -9.83 18.98
N ARG A 127 -0.12 -10.91 19.61
CA ARG A 127 0.91 -10.84 20.66
C ARG A 127 2.21 -10.23 20.13
N VAL A 128 2.65 -10.63 18.94
CA VAL A 128 3.87 -10.08 18.31
C VAL A 128 3.70 -8.60 17.98
N LEU A 129 2.59 -8.20 17.39
CA LEU A 129 2.30 -6.79 17.08
C LEU A 129 2.39 -5.91 18.33
N ARG A 130 1.75 -6.34 19.44
CA ARG A 130 1.82 -5.65 20.74
C ARG A 130 3.24 -5.59 21.30
N GLN A 131 4.03 -6.67 21.16
CA GLN A 131 5.42 -6.70 21.62
C GLN A 131 6.32 -5.79 20.77
N LEU A 132 6.14 -5.76 19.45
CA LEU A 132 6.87 -4.86 18.56
C LEU A 132 6.56 -3.40 18.91
N TYR A 133 5.29 -3.07 19.08
CA TYR A 133 4.88 -1.75 19.53
C TYR A 133 5.47 -1.39 20.89
N ALA A 134 5.35 -2.26 21.89
CA ALA A 134 5.86 -1.99 23.23
C ALA A 134 7.38 -1.75 23.26
N ARG A 135 8.13 -2.47 22.41
CA ARG A 135 9.60 -2.43 22.38
C ARG A 135 10.18 -1.41 21.41
N SER A 136 9.39 -0.80 20.55
CA SER A 136 9.84 0.28 19.67
C SER A 136 9.84 1.63 20.40
N ASP A 137 10.69 2.55 19.96
CA ASP A 137 10.66 3.96 20.38
C ASP A 137 9.74 4.78 19.45
N LEU A 138 9.60 4.38 18.18
CA LEU A 138 8.72 4.96 17.19
C LEU A 138 7.94 3.84 16.49
N ALA A 139 6.63 4.02 16.30
CA ALA A 139 5.76 3.09 15.61
C ALA A 139 5.03 3.79 14.46
N ILE A 140 5.44 3.50 13.24
CA ILE A 140 4.86 4.08 12.02
C ILE A 140 3.86 3.08 11.44
N PHE A 141 2.63 3.51 11.21
CA PHE A 141 1.57 2.71 10.62
C PHE A 141 1.21 3.24 9.24
N THR A 142 0.97 2.34 8.29
CA THR A 142 0.56 2.68 6.93
C THR A 142 -0.95 2.88 6.77
N VAL A 143 -1.68 2.81 7.89
CA VAL A 143 -3.11 3.14 8.00
C VAL A 143 -3.33 4.09 9.18
N PRO A 144 -4.43 4.87 9.19
CA PRO A 144 -4.73 5.77 10.29
C PRO A 144 -4.75 5.05 11.64
N VAL A 145 -4.07 5.62 12.64
CA VAL A 145 -3.86 5.01 13.97
C VAL A 145 -5.18 4.68 14.68
N ASN A 146 -6.25 5.47 14.44
CA ASN A 146 -7.57 5.23 15.01
C ASN A 146 -8.28 3.97 14.45
N LYS A 147 -7.77 3.38 13.37
CA LYS A 147 -8.26 2.13 12.78
C LYS A 147 -7.64 0.87 13.41
N ILE A 148 -6.68 1.04 14.32
CA ILE A 148 -5.93 -0.06 14.92
C ILE A 148 -6.47 -0.36 16.31
N THR A 149 -7.27 -1.40 16.42
CA THR A 149 -8.05 -1.74 17.61
C THR A 149 -7.23 -2.29 18.79
N TRP A 150 -6.05 -2.85 18.51
CA TRP A 150 -5.21 -3.48 19.54
C TRP A 150 -4.21 -2.52 20.19
N LEU A 151 -4.08 -1.29 19.72
CA LEU A 151 -3.21 -0.29 20.33
C LEU A 151 -3.73 0.12 21.71
N PRO A 152 -2.82 0.46 22.66
CA PRO A 152 -3.21 1.01 23.93
C PRO A 152 -3.86 2.40 23.78
N LEU A 153 -4.50 2.89 24.84
CA LEU A 153 -5.11 4.23 24.85
C LEU A 153 -4.07 5.34 24.69
N ARG A 154 -2.93 5.21 25.36
CA ARG A 154 -1.76 6.08 25.14
C ARG A 154 -1.00 5.62 23.90
N ARG A 155 -0.89 6.50 22.90
CA ARG A 155 -0.36 6.21 21.57
C ARG A 155 0.71 7.20 21.15
N ASP A 156 1.41 7.79 22.09
CA ASP A 156 2.31 8.95 21.91
C ASP A 156 3.39 8.71 20.84
N LYS A 157 3.84 7.46 20.67
CA LYS A 157 4.84 7.05 19.66
C LYS A 157 4.24 6.47 18.37
N ALA A 158 2.92 6.44 18.25
CA ALA A 158 2.24 5.91 17.07
C ALA A 158 1.97 7.03 16.07
N VAL A 159 2.56 6.94 14.89
CA VAL A 159 2.42 7.90 13.81
C VAL A 159 1.82 7.20 12.59
N PHE A 160 0.92 7.88 11.89
CA PHE A 160 0.42 7.43 10.61
C PHE A 160 1.22 8.10 9.48
N ILE A 161 1.82 7.30 8.62
CA ILE A 161 2.45 7.74 7.38
C ILE A 161 1.94 6.83 6.25
N PRO A 162 1.24 7.35 5.24
CA PRO A 162 0.70 6.53 4.15
C PRO A 162 1.81 5.92 3.30
N VAL A 163 1.46 4.91 2.50
CA VAL A 163 2.37 4.34 1.50
C VAL A 163 2.43 5.29 0.31
N GLY A 164 3.62 5.53 -0.23
CA GLY A 164 3.83 6.31 -1.43
C GLY A 164 3.56 5.54 -2.72
N SER A 165 3.45 6.28 -3.80
CA SER A 165 3.41 5.68 -5.12
C SER A 165 4.77 5.07 -5.47
N ASN A 166 4.80 3.79 -5.85
CA ASN A 166 6.02 3.14 -6.33
C ASN A 166 6.39 3.55 -7.78
N PHE A 167 5.66 4.50 -8.34
CA PHE A 167 5.81 4.94 -9.73
C PHE A 167 6.16 6.44 -9.82
N PRO A 168 7.45 6.83 -9.66
CA PRO A 168 7.86 8.24 -9.66
C PRO A 168 7.62 8.96 -11.00
N GLU A 169 7.58 8.22 -12.10
CA GLU A 169 7.28 8.78 -13.43
C GLU A 169 5.82 9.26 -13.56
N LEU A 170 4.92 8.76 -12.71
CA LEU A 170 3.51 9.20 -12.63
C LEU A 170 3.41 10.65 -12.18
N GLU A 171 4.21 11.06 -11.21
CA GLU A 171 4.18 12.42 -10.65
C GLU A 171 4.53 13.49 -11.69
N ARG A 172 5.42 13.16 -12.65
CA ARG A 172 5.79 14.08 -13.73
C ARG A 172 4.69 14.25 -14.78
N LYS A 173 4.00 13.14 -15.14
CA LYS A 173 2.97 13.17 -16.19
C LYS A 173 1.66 13.83 -15.77
N ILE A 174 1.31 13.81 -14.49
CA ILE A 174 0.13 14.50 -13.98
C ILE A 174 0.22 16.01 -14.20
N LYS A 175 1.43 16.60 -14.16
CA LYS A 175 1.67 18.03 -14.39
C LYS A 175 1.51 18.46 -15.84
N GLU A 176 1.62 17.52 -16.79
CA GLU A 176 1.68 17.80 -18.22
C GLU A 176 0.36 17.55 -18.96
N ASN A 177 -0.60 16.86 -18.34
CA ASN A 177 -1.77 16.38 -19.08
C ASN A 177 -3.10 16.74 -18.42
N ASP A 178 -3.57 17.97 -18.62
CA ASP A 178 -4.91 18.42 -18.24
C ASP A 178 -6.00 17.94 -19.23
N ALA A 179 -5.63 17.26 -20.31
CA ALA A 179 -6.56 16.76 -21.32
C ALA A 179 -7.28 15.49 -20.82
N LEU A 180 -8.60 15.45 -21.03
CA LEU A 180 -9.39 14.24 -20.85
C LEU A 180 -8.86 13.10 -21.73
N PRO A 181 -8.77 11.86 -21.23
CA PRO A 181 -8.44 10.70 -22.08
C PRO A 181 -9.46 10.59 -23.23
N PRO A 182 -9.00 10.27 -24.45
CA PRO A 182 -9.84 10.33 -25.65
C PRO A 182 -10.91 9.22 -25.75
N THR A 183 -10.97 8.27 -24.81
CA THR A 183 -11.88 7.13 -24.82
C THR A 183 -12.40 6.80 -23.42
N GLU A 184 -13.65 6.37 -23.36
CA GLU A 184 -14.33 5.90 -22.14
C GLU A 184 -13.76 4.55 -21.71
N SER A 185 -12.64 4.58 -20.99
CA SER A 185 -11.89 3.40 -20.61
C SER A 185 -11.84 3.22 -19.10
N VAL A 186 -12.14 1.99 -18.66
CA VAL A 186 -12.10 1.55 -17.27
C VAL A 186 -10.88 0.68 -17.05
N ALA A 187 -10.03 1.04 -16.10
CA ALA A 187 -8.93 0.21 -15.66
C ALA A 187 -9.32 -0.61 -14.43
N VAL A 188 -8.88 -1.87 -14.38
CA VAL A 188 -8.88 -2.72 -13.18
C VAL A 188 -7.45 -3.15 -12.92
N PHE A 189 -6.94 -2.89 -11.72
CA PHE A 189 -5.54 -3.17 -11.38
C PHE A 189 -5.41 -4.22 -10.29
N GLY A 190 -5.11 -5.45 -10.70
CA GLY A 190 -4.93 -6.64 -9.88
C GLY A 190 -6.24 -7.36 -9.55
N PHE A 191 -6.19 -8.68 -9.60
CA PHE A 191 -7.29 -9.59 -9.27
C PHE A 191 -6.90 -10.47 -8.09
N THR A 192 -7.89 -10.89 -7.31
CA THR A 192 -7.70 -11.89 -6.26
C THR A 192 -7.63 -13.28 -6.90
N GLY A 193 -6.77 -14.17 -6.41
CA GLY A 193 -6.72 -15.54 -6.90
C GLY A 193 -7.95 -16.37 -6.47
N GLY A 194 -8.21 -17.46 -7.21
CA GLY A 194 -9.24 -18.46 -6.86
C GLY A 194 -10.69 -17.97 -6.99
N ALA A 195 -11.58 -18.51 -6.15
CA ALA A 195 -13.04 -18.25 -6.23
C ALA A 195 -13.39 -16.76 -6.09
N HIS A 196 -12.70 -16.03 -5.23
CA HIS A 196 -12.92 -14.58 -5.07
C HIS A 196 -12.61 -13.77 -6.33
N GLY A 197 -11.65 -14.21 -7.15
CA GLY A 197 -11.38 -13.58 -8.44
C GLY A 197 -12.51 -13.77 -9.45
N ILE A 198 -13.22 -14.89 -9.39
CA ILE A 198 -14.42 -15.11 -10.23
C ILE A 198 -15.53 -14.14 -9.82
N GLU A 199 -15.80 -13.98 -8.52
CA GLU A 199 -16.79 -13.02 -8.02
C GLU A 199 -16.44 -11.59 -8.46
N GLU A 200 -15.16 -11.21 -8.39
CA GLU A 200 -14.68 -9.90 -8.88
C GLU A 200 -14.93 -9.70 -10.37
N VAL A 201 -14.68 -10.73 -11.20
CA VAL A 201 -14.95 -10.70 -12.64
C VAL A 201 -16.43 -10.49 -12.91
N GLU A 202 -17.31 -11.17 -12.16
CA GLU A 202 -18.77 -11.03 -12.30
C GLU A 202 -19.24 -9.62 -11.93
N ASP A 203 -18.71 -9.04 -10.85
CA ASP A 203 -19.04 -7.68 -10.42
C ASP A 203 -18.56 -6.64 -11.44
N ILE A 204 -17.34 -6.79 -11.96
CA ILE A 204 -16.78 -5.93 -12.99
C ILE A 204 -17.64 -5.99 -14.26
N ALA A 205 -17.92 -7.21 -14.74
CA ALA A 205 -18.70 -7.38 -15.97
C ALA A 205 -20.12 -6.84 -15.83
N TYR A 206 -20.75 -7.04 -14.67
CA TYR A 206 -22.08 -6.52 -14.39
C TYR A 206 -22.10 -5.00 -14.42
N ALA A 207 -21.15 -4.34 -13.74
CA ALA A 207 -21.03 -2.90 -13.72
C ALA A 207 -20.82 -2.31 -15.12
N LEU A 208 -19.90 -2.91 -15.90
CA LEU A 208 -19.60 -2.43 -17.25
C LEU A 208 -20.79 -2.61 -18.22
N ARG A 209 -21.48 -3.75 -18.17
CA ARG A 209 -22.67 -4.01 -19.00
C ARG A 209 -23.79 -3.02 -18.68
N PHE A 210 -24.00 -2.69 -17.42
CA PHE A 210 -25.00 -1.69 -17.04
C PHE A 210 -24.65 -0.31 -17.60
N VAL A 211 -23.42 0.15 -17.45
CA VAL A 211 -23.00 1.45 -18.00
C VAL A 211 -23.14 1.46 -19.53
N GLN A 212 -22.77 0.39 -20.20
CA GLN A 212 -22.93 0.30 -21.64
C GLN A 212 -24.38 0.34 -22.08
N SER A 213 -25.32 -0.27 -21.30
CA SER A 213 -26.76 -0.18 -21.59
C SER A 213 -27.31 1.23 -21.55
N LYS A 214 -26.58 2.17 -20.96
CA LYS A 214 -26.86 3.63 -20.97
C LYS A 214 -26.30 4.34 -22.21
N GLY A 215 -25.76 3.62 -23.17
CA GLY A 215 -25.21 4.17 -24.41
C GLY A 215 -23.74 4.58 -24.36
N VAL A 216 -23.05 4.31 -23.24
CA VAL A 216 -21.63 4.61 -23.06
C VAL A 216 -20.78 3.52 -23.74
N ARG A 217 -19.91 3.90 -24.67
CA ARG A 217 -18.98 2.96 -25.32
C ARG A 217 -17.78 2.75 -24.39
N LEU A 218 -17.53 1.50 -24.01
CA LEU A 218 -16.53 1.14 -23.01
C LEU A 218 -15.41 0.25 -23.55
N ARG A 219 -14.22 0.48 -22.99
CA ARG A 219 -13.08 -0.43 -23.04
C ARG A 219 -12.65 -0.79 -21.62
N LEU A 220 -12.46 -2.09 -21.34
CA LEU A 220 -11.87 -2.58 -20.10
C LEU A 220 -10.38 -2.86 -20.31
N MET A 221 -9.54 -2.31 -19.43
CA MET A 221 -8.13 -2.66 -19.31
C MET A 221 -7.90 -3.45 -18.02
N ALA A 222 -7.59 -4.73 -18.13
CA ALA A 222 -7.25 -5.61 -17.01
C ALA A 222 -5.72 -5.66 -16.85
N ILE A 223 -5.21 -5.10 -15.74
CA ILE A 223 -3.78 -4.83 -15.53
C ILE A 223 -3.28 -5.61 -14.30
N GLY A 224 -2.02 -6.04 -14.33
CA GLY A 224 -1.29 -6.55 -13.18
C GLY A 224 -1.56 -8.00 -12.84
N ARG A 225 -1.25 -8.36 -11.58
CA ARG A 225 -1.34 -9.74 -11.08
C ARG A 225 -2.76 -10.29 -11.22
N GLY A 226 -2.89 -11.52 -11.71
CA GLY A 226 -4.16 -12.23 -11.89
C GLY A 226 -4.90 -11.88 -13.19
N SER A 227 -4.60 -10.76 -13.86
CA SER A 227 -5.36 -10.37 -15.07
C SER A 227 -5.29 -11.41 -16.20
N ALA A 228 -4.12 -12.01 -16.42
CA ALA A 228 -3.95 -13.09 -17.41
C ALA A 228 -4.67 -14.38 -16.98
N GLU A 229 -4.66 -14.69 -15.67
CA GLU A 229 -5.36 -15.87 -15.12
C GLU A 229 -6.87 -15.79 -15.36
N PHE A 230 -7.45 -14.59 -15.20
CA PHE A 230 -8.89 -14.35 -15.35
C PHE A 230 -9.32 -13.90 -16.75
N GLU A 231 -8.42 -13.86 -17.74
CA GLU A 231 -8.74 -13.44 -19.11
C GLU A 231 -9.92 -14.23 -19.70
N GLY A 232 -9.90 -15.57 -19.58
CA GLY A 232 -10.98 -16.43 -20.09
C GLY A 232 -12.34 -16.14 -19.44
N ALA A 233 -12.35 -15.90 -18.13
CA ALA A 233 -13.55 -15.54 -17.38
C ALA A 233 -14.08 -14.15 -17.78
N LEU A 234 -13.19 -13.16 -17.94
CA LEU A 234 -13.54 -11.82 -18.42
C LEU A 234 -14.13 -11.85 -19.82
N ARG A 235 -13.48 -12.56 -20.77
CA ARG A 235 -14.01 -12.73 -22.14
C ARG A 235 -15.38 -13.38 -22.16
N LYS A 236 -15.58 -14.41 -21.35
CA LYS A 236 -16.88 -15.10 -21.22
C LYS A 236 -17.93 -14.15 -20.63
N ALA A 237 -17.62 -13.44 -19.55
CA ALA A 237 -18.54 -12.55 -18.88
C ALA A 237 -18.90 -11.32 -19.72
N LEU A 238 -18.03 -10.85 -20.61
CA LEU A 238 -18.25 -9.71 -21.52
C LEU A 238 -18.73 -10.11 -22.90
N ASN A 239 -18.87 -11.40 -23.19
CA ASN A 239 -19.29 -11.89 -24.51
C ASN A 239 -20.65 -11.28 -24.93
N GLY A 240 -20.74 -10.80 -26.16
CA GLY A 240 -21.96 -10.19 -26.72
C GLY A 240 -22.29 -8.79 -26.18
N SER A 241 -21.45 -8.21 -25.30
CA SER A 241 -21.68 -6.85 -24.77
C SER A 241 -21.15 -5.75 -25.71
N GLY A 242 -20.20 -6.04 -26.60
CA GLY A 242 -19.53 -5.02 -27.41
C GLY A 242 -18.48 -4.22 -26.65
N ILE A 243 -18.18 -4.57 -25.38
CA ILE A 243 -17.10 -3.96 -24.59
C ILE A 243 -15.76 -4.50 -25.08
N GLU A 244 -14.84 -3.60 -25.42
CA GLU A 244 -13.49 -3.98 -25.80
C GLU A 244 -12.71 -4.41 -24.54
N LEU A 245 -12.04 -5.58 -24.60
CA LEU A 245 -11.21 -6.08 -23.51
C LEU A 245 -9.74 -6.08 -23.91
N SER A 246 -8.91 -5.40 -23.14
CA SER A 246 -7.45 -5.45 -23.21
C SER A 246 -6.89 -6.05 -21.92
N VAL A 247 -6.27 -7.24 -22.01
CA VAL A 247 -5.59 -7.89 -20.88
C VAL A 247 -4.09 -7.63 -21.00
N LEU A 248 -3.55 -6.81 -20.08
CA LEU A 248 -2.20 -6.30 -20.18
C LEU A 248 -1.20 -7.06 -19.28
N GLY A 249 -1.67 -7.86 -18.35
CA GLY A 249 -0.81 -8.67 -17.49
C GLY A 249 0.06 -7.84 -16.54
N LEU A 250 1.18 -8.44 -16.12
CA LEU A 250 2.24 -7.74 -15.39
C LEU A 250 3.04 -6.88 -16.37
N MET A 251 3.24 -5.62 -16.03
CA MET A 251 3.85 -4.62 -16.90
C MET A 251 5.05 -3.97 -16.21
N ALA A 252 6.00 -3.46 -17.01
CA ALA A 252 7.01 -2.54 -16.50
C ALA A 252 6.34 -1.24 -15.99
N ALA A 253 6.97 -0.58 -15.03
CA ALA A 253 6.41 0.62 -14.40
C ALA A 253 6.03 1.72 -15.41
N LYS A 254 6.84 1.92 -16.45
CA LYS A 254 6.59 2.91 -17.51
C LYS A 254 5.33 2.61 -18.32
N ASP A 255 5.14 1.34 -18.69
CA ASP A 255 3.99 0.91 -19.50
C ASP A 255 2.70 0.93 -18.66
N LEU A 256 2.79 0.56 -17.38
CA LEU A 256 1.70 0.68 -16.42
C LEU A 256 1.22 2.13 -16.28
N VAL A 257 2.16 3.08 -16.18
CA VAL A 257 1.85 4.51 -16.15
C VAL A 257 1.06 4.94 -17.38
N GLN A 258 1.50 4.52 -18.56
CA GLN A 258 0.83 4.86 -19.81
C GLN A 258 -0.57 4.25 -19.89
N ALA A 259 -0.71 2.99 -19.49
CA ALA A 259 -1.99 2.31 -19.46
C ALA A 259 -2.96 3.01 -18.49
N LEU A 260 -2.54 3.31 -17.24
CA LEU A 260 -3.38 4.03 -16.28
C LEU A 260 -3.71 5.45 -16.76
N ALA A 261 -2.74 6.19 -17.31
CA ALA A 261 -2.96 7.54 -17.84
C ALA A 261 -3.94 7.58 -19.03
N SER A 262 -4.12 6.46 -19.74
CA SER A 262 -5.11 6.33 -20.82
C SER A 262 -6.52 5.93 -20.32
N ALA A 263 -6.68 5.64 -19.03
CA ALA A 263 -7.97 5.34 -18.43
C ALA A 263 -8.70 6.60 -17.96
N GLN A 264 -10.04 6.52 -17.92
CA GLN A 264 -10.87 7.56 -17.29
C GLN A 264 -11.11 7.26 -15.81
N VAL A 265 -11.26 6.00 -15.45
CA VAL A 265 -11.56 5.59 -14.08
C VAL A 265 -10.83 4.31 -13.72
N LEU A 266 -10.41 4.20 -12.46
CA LEU A 266 -9.94 2.95 -11.88
C LEU A 266 -11.08 2.32 -11.08
N LEU A 267 -11.53 1.13 -11.50
CA LEU A 267 -12.53 0.34 -10.78
C LEU A 267 -11.83 -0.63 -9.82
N CYS A 268 -12.07 -0.42 -8.53
CA CYS A 268 -11.56 -1.26 -7.45
C CYS A 268 -12.66 -2.21 -6.94
N ALA A 269 -13.03 -3.20 -7.73
CA ALA A 269 -13.98 -4.25 -7.32
C ALA A 269 -13.39 -5.22 -6.28
N ARG A 270 -12.06 -5.26 -6.16
CA ARG A 270 -11.34 -6.11 -5.22
C ARG A 270 -11.18 -5.44 -3.86
N GLY A 271 -11.72 -6.06 -2.80
CA GLY A 271 -11.50 -5.64 -1.40
C GLY A 271 -11.77 -4.14 -1.17
N ASN A 272 -11.10 -3.55 -0.20
CA ASN A 272 -11.36 -2.17 0.23
C ASN A 272 -10.36 -1.17 -0.35
N VAL A 273 -10.79 0.04 -0.65
CA VAL A 273 -9.90 1.16 -0.98
C VAL A 273 -9.27 1.70 0.31
N SER A 274 -7.94 1.72 0.39
CA SER A 274 -7.21 2.18 1.58
C SER A 274 -5.88 2.85 1.23
N SER A 275 -5.32 3.61 2.19
CA SER A 275 -4.05 4.36 2.05
C SER A 275 -2.80 3.48 1.94
N ARG A 276 -2.91 2.16 1.99
CA ARG A 276 -1.82 1.21 1.75
C ARG A 276 -2.02 0.35 0.50
N ARG A 277 -3.11 0.55 -0.21
CA ARG A 277 -3.41 -0.23 -1.42
C ARG A 277 -2.68 0.34 -2.62
N GLY A 278 -1.60 -0.31 -3.03
CA GLY A 278 -0.73 0.15 -4.11
C GLY A 278 -1.48 0.43 -5.43
N SER A 279 -2.50 -0.37 -5.81
CA SER A 279 -3.29 -0.12 -7.01
C SER A 279 -4.13 1.17 -6.92
N ALA A 280 -4.73 1.45 -5.75
CA ALA A 280 -5.47 2.69 -5.55
C ALA A 280 -4.53 3.90 -5.53
N ILE A 281 -3.38 3.80 -4.86
CA ILE A 281 -2.38 4.86 -4.83
C ILE A 281 -1.83 5.13 -6.24
N ALA A 282 -1.60 4.09 -7.04
CA ALA A 282 -1.19 4.24 -8.44
C ALA A 282 -2.24 4.99 -9.27
N GLY A 283 -3.53 4.65 -9.11
CA GLY A 283 -4.62 5.40 -9.75
C GLY A 283 -4.67 6.86 -9.33
N ILE A 284 -4.55 7.14 -8.02
CA ILE A 284 -4.51 8.50 -7.48
C ILE A 284 -3.31 9.27 -8.05
N ALA A 285 -2.14 8.63 -8.09
CA ALA A 285 -0.93 9.23 -8.64
C ALA A 285 -1.05 9.53 -10.14
N CYS A 286 -1.87 8.78 -10.89
CA CYS A 286 -2.26 9.09 -12.27
C CYS A 286 -3.38 10.15 -12.38
N GLY A 287 -3.88 10.68 -11.28
CA GLY A 287 -5.01 11.60 -11.26
C GLY A 287 -6.34 10.94 -11.63
N LEU A 288 -6.47 9.62 -11.53
CA LEU A 288 -7.71 8.93 -11.87
C LEU A 288 -8.77 9.09 -10.77
N PRO A 289 -10.02 9.31 -11.12
CA PRO A 289 -11.15 8.95 -10.28
C PRO A 289 -11.12 7.45 -9.96
N ILE A 290 -11.47 7.10 -8.74
CA ILE A 290 -11.56 5.70 -8.29
C ILE A 290 -12.99 5.40 -7.86
N VAL A 291 -13.54 4.29 -8.32
CA VAL A 291 -14.77 3.71 -7.79
C VAL A 291 -14.45 2.41 -7.09
N GLY A 292 -14.88 2.25 -5.85
CA GLY A 292 -14.56 1.03 -5.11
C GLY A 292 -15.18 0.96 -3.72
N TYR A 293 -15.06 -0.21 -3.10
CA TYR A 293 -15.67 -0.49 -1.81
C TYR A 293 -14.96 0.18 -0.64
N ARG A 294 -15.75 0.71 0.27
CA ARG A 294 -15.32 1.13 1.62
C ARG A 294 -14.99 -0.09 2.47
N GLY A 295 -14.11 0.07 3.44
CA GLY A 295 -13.82 -0.96 4.43
C GLY A 295 -13.21 -0.43 5.71
N ALA A 296 -12.82 -1.33 6.60
CA ALA A 296 -12.26 -0.98 7.90
C ALA A 296 -11.03 -0.07 7.82
N GLU A 297 -10.21 -0.24 6.78
CA GLU A 297 -8.98 0.53 6.55
C GLU A 297 -9.22 1.82 5.75
N THR A 298 -10.42 2.04 5.22
CA THR A 298 -10.75 3.26 4.47
C THR A 298 -10.82 4.45 5.43
N GLY A 299 -10.06 5.49 5.15
CA GLY A 299 -9.99 6.69 5.97
C GLY A 299 -9.06 7.74 5.37
N PHE A 300 -8.78 8.81 6.12
CA PHE A 300 -7.79 9.80 5.72
C PHE A 300 -6.42 9.13 5.45
N PRO A 301 -5.68 9.55 4.41
CA PRO A 301 -5.98 10.59 3.42
C PRO A 301 -6.68 10.06 2.16
N ILE A 302 -7.00 8.76 2.06
CA ILE A 302 -7.61 8.18 0.85
C ILE A 302 -9.00 8.81 0.56
N THR A 303 -9.71 9.22 1.61
CA THR A 303 -11.02 9.89 1.49
C THR A 303 -10.93 11.31 0.95
N GLU A 304 -9.74 11.93 0.97
CA GLU A 304 -9.48 13.23 0.37
C GLU A 304 -9.24 13.14 -1.14
N ALA A 305 -8.83 11.99 -1.63
CA ALA A 305 -8.63 11.73 -3.04
C ALA A 305 -9.97 11.65 -3.80
N GLY A 306 -9.89 11.61 -5.11
CA GLY A 306 -11.04 11.47 -6.00
C GLY A 306 -11.62 10.06 -5.98
N VAL A 307 -12.12 9.62 -4.83
CA VAL A 307 -12.66 8.28 -4.64
C VAL A 307 -14.17 8.33 -4.40
N LYS A 308 -14.92 7.67 -5.27
CA LYS A 308 -16.34 7.33 -5.08
C LYS A 308 -16.41 6.04 -4.28
N LEU A 309 -16.64 6.15 -2.98
CA LEU A 309 -16.72 5.01 -2.06
C LEU A 309 -18.13 4.45 -2.00
N VAL A 310 -18.21 3.14 -2.10
CA VAL A 310 -19.45 2.35 -2.06
C VAL A 310 -19.41 1.44 -0.83
N GLU A 311 -20.56 1.13 -0.24
CA GLU A 311 -20.61 0.25 0.92
C GLU A 311 -20.15 -1.19 0.56
N PRO A 312 -19.57 -1.94 1.51
CA PRO A 312 -19.07 -3.29 1.25
C PRO A 312 -20.14 -4.21 0.68
N ARG A 313 -19.85 -4.89 -0.42
CA ARG A 313 -20.76 -5.82 -1.13
C ARG A 313 -22.00 -5.15 -1.74
N ASP A 314 -22.07 -3.85 -1.78
CA ASP A 314 -23.14 -3.14 -2.49
C ASP A 314 -22.80 -3.08 -3.98
N ARG A 315 -23.17 -4.14 -4.69
CA ARG A 315 -22.94 -4.29 -6.14
C ARG A 315 -23.66 -3.21 -6.94
N GLU A 316 -24.90 -2.88 -6.57
CA GLU A 316 -25.67 -1.85 -7.22
C GLU A 316 -25.06 -0.46 -7.02
N GLY A 317 -24.59 -0.17 -5.80
CA GLY A 317 -23.85 1.06 -5.53
C GLY A 317 -22.56 1.17 -6.34
N LEU A 318 -21.84 0.05 -6.56
CA LEU A 318 -20.65 0.03 -7.42
C LEU A 318 -20.99 0.38 -8.87
N VAL A 319 -22.08 -0.19 -9.37
CA VAL A 319 -22.63 0.07 -10.73
C VAL A 319 -23.02 1.53 -10.90
N GLN A 320 -23.80 2.07 -9.95
CA GLN A 320 -24.25 3.46 -9.99
C GLN A 320 -23.06 4.43 -9.87
N GLY A 321 -22.13 4.15 -8.95
CA GLY A 321 -20.92 4.95 -8.79
C GLY A 321 -20.07 5.00 -10.06
N LEU A 322 -19.91 3.88 -10.75
CA LEU A 322 -19.19 3.83 -12.03
C LEU A 322 -19.94 4.60 -13.13
N ALA A 323 -21.26 4.43 -13.21
CA ALA A 323 -22.10 5.14 -14.18
C ALA A 323 -22.00 6.65 -13.97
N GLU A 324 -22.18 7.13 -12.74
CA GLU A 324 -22.09 8.55 -12.40
C GLU A 324 -20.73 9.15 -12.80
N VAL A 325 -19.63 8.48 -12.47
CA VAL A 325 -18.28 8.98 -12.81
C VAL A 325 -18.05 9.06 -14.31
N LEU A 326 -18.62 8.13 -15.09
CA LEU A 326 -18.44 8.10 -16.55
C LEU A 326 -19.43 8.97 -17.34
N THR A 327 -20.55 9.39 -16.73
CA THR A 327 -21.58 10.17 -17.44
C THR A 327 -21.72 11.61 -16.93
N ASP A 328 -21.23 11.92 -15.72
CA ASP A 328 -21.21 13.27 -15.15
C ASP A 328 -19.82 13.89 -15.28
N GLU A 329 -19.61 14.70 -16.31
CA GLU A 329 -18.34 15.38 -16.57
C GLU A 329 -17.89 16.28 -15.41
N LYS A 330 -18.81 16.92 -14.70
CA LYS A 330 -18.51 17.78 -13.56
C LYS A 330 -17.96 16.95 -12.41
N LEU A 331 -18.63 15.86 -12.05
CA LEU A 331 -18.18 14.93 -11.03
C LEU A 331 -16.83 14.32 -11.40
N TYR A 332 -16.64 13.89 -12.66
CA TYR A 332 -15.37 13.37 -13.16
C TYR A 332 -14.23 14.36 -12.94
N ARG A 333 -14.40 15.61 -13.35
CA ARG A 333 -13.38 16.66 -13.19
C ARG A 333 -13.07 16.94 -11.71
N GLU A 334 -14.09 17.01 -10.86
CA GLU A 334 -13.93 17.21 -9.43
C GLU A 334 -13.10 16.07 -8.81
N LEU A 335 -13.48 14.82 -9.07
CA LEU A 335 -12.76 13.65 -8.54
C LEU A 335 -11.32 13.58 -9.08
N ARG A 336 -11.09 13.90 -10.34
CA ARG A 336 -9.77 13.99 -10.93
C ARG A 336 -8.89 15.03 -10.21
N GLN A 337 -9.40 16.23 -10.01
CA GLN A 337 -8.68 17.29 -9.29
C GLN A 337 -8.33 16.88 -7.87
N ARG A 338 -9.26 16.23 -7.16
CA ARG A 338 -9.01 15.69 -5.82
C ARG A 338 -7.93 14.62 -5.83
N SER A 339 -7.91 13.71 -6.82
CA SER A 339 -6.84 12.72 -6.95
C SER A 339 -5.48 13.37 -7.16
N VAL A 340 -5.37 14.34 -8.07
CA VAL A 340 -4.12 15.08 -8.30
C VAL A 340 -3.64 15.79 -7.03
N ALA A 341 -4.53 16.50 -6.35
CA ALA A 341 -4.19 17.21 -5.12
C ALA A 341 -3.74 16.25 -4.00
N ALA A 342 -4.45 15.12 -3.83
CA ALA A 342 -4.09 14.11 -2.83
C ALA A 342 -2.77 13.40 -3.16
N ALA A 343 -2.50 13.12 -4.44
CA ALA A 343 -1.23 12.56 -4.89
C ALA A 343 -0.05 13.43 -4.44
N GLN A 344 -0.12 14.73 -4.70
CA GLN A 344 0.92 15.69 -4.37
C GLN A 344 1.07 15.88 -2.86
N LYS A 345 -0.03 15.97 -2.13
CA LYS A 345 -0.04 16.34 -0.72
C LYS A 345 0.28 15.17 0.21
N TYR A 346 -0.14 13.94 -0.15
CA TYR A 346 -0.12 12.81 0.78
C TYR A 346 0.66 11.59 0.29
N PHE A 347 0.69 11.35 -1.04
CA PHE A 347 1.19 10.10 -1.59
C PHE A 347 2.48 10.24 -2.40
N CYS A 348 2.99 11.46 -2.60
CA CYS A 348 4.32 11.65 -3.18
C CYS A 348 5.42 11.34 -2.16
N TRP A 349 6.54 10.83 -2.64
CA TRP A 349 7.66 10.42 -1.78
C TRP A 349 8.28 11.58 -1.02
N ASP A 350 8.23 12.78 -1.59
CA ASP A 350 8.67 14.00 -0.90
C ASP A 350 7.86 14.29 0.36
N ALA A 351 6.53 14.19 0.30
CA ALA A 351 5.67 14.38 1.45
C ALA A 351 5.90 13.29 2.51
N ILE A 352 6.09 12.03 2.06
CA ILE A 352 6.35 10.89 2.93
C ILE A 352 7.70 11.04 3.63
N ALA A 353 8.78 11.36 2.90
CA ALA A 353 10.09 11.57 3.50
C ALA A 353 10.09 12.71 4.53
N SER A 354 9.31 13.78 4.28
CA SER A 354 9.12 14.86 5.27
C SER A 354 8.47 14.34 6.55
N GLN A 355 7.40 13.53 6.44
CA GLN A 355 6.74 12.96 7.61
C GLN A 355 7.65 12.02 8.40
N PHE A 356 8.54 11.28 7.74
CA PHE A 356 9.57 10.48 8.41
C PHE A 356 10.56 11.37 9.17
N ALA A 357 11.04 12.47 8.57
CA ALA A 357 11.91 13.44 9.22
C ALA A 357 11.27 13.99 10.50
N ASP A 358 10.03 14.44 10.39
CA ASP A 358 9.28 15.03 11.51
C ASP A 358 9.07 14.00 12.63
N ALA A 359 8.69 12.77 12.29
CA ALA A 359 8.47 11.69 13.25
C ALA A 359 9.75 11.29 14.00
N MET A 360 10.88 11.22 13.31
CA MET A 360 12.17 10.89 13.93
C MET A 360 12.71 12.03 14.80
N SER A 361 12.51 13.29 14.39
CA SER A 361 12.98 14.47 15.11
C SER A 361 12.18 14.76 16.38
N SER A 362 10.86 14.62 16.36
CA SER A 362 9.98 14.87 17.52
C SER A 362 10.30 13.94 18.69
N GLU A 363 10.60 12.68 18.45
CA GLU A 363 11.03 11.71 19.46
C GLU A 363 12.43 11.99 20.01
N THR A 364 13.28 12.70 19.25
CA THR A 364 14.61 13.11 19.71
C THR A 364 14.52 14.25 20.72
N GLN A 365 13.61 15.20 20.51
CA GLN A 365 13.41 16.33 21.43
C GLN A 365 12.75 15.90 22.75
N GLY A 366 11.81 14.96 22.73
CA GLY A 366 11.15 14.44 23.93
C GLY A 366 12.09 13.70 24.90
N ARG A 367 13.19 13.12 24.42
CA ARG A 367 14.22 12.48 25.26
C ARG A 367 15.23 13.44 25.88
N ASN A 368 15.50 14.57 25.23
CA ASN A 368 16.44 15.56 25.76
C ASN A 368 15.80 16.48 26.82
N SER A 369 14.47 16.37 27.02
CA SER A 369 13.68 17.16 27.97
C SER A 369 13.33 16.38 29.26
N ASN A 370 13.72 15.12 29.37
CA ASN A 370 13.58 14.26 30.55
C ASN A 370 14.96 13.82 31.06
#